data_ca8484a284b813e61d369e7e8af43bfb
#
_entry.id   ca8484a284b813e61d369e7e8af43bfb
#
_cell.length_a   1.000
_cell.length_b   1.000
_cell.length_c   1.000
_cell.angle_alpha   90.00
_cell.angle_beta   90.00
_cell.angle_gamma   90.00
#
_symmetry.space_group_name_H-M   'P 1'
#
loop_
_entity.id
_entity.type
_entity.pdbx_description
1 polymer ?
#
loop_
_entity_poly.entity_id
_entity_poly.type
_entity_poly.pdbx_seq_one_letter_code
_entity_poly.pdbx_strand_id
1 'polypeptide(L)'
;GVVDAAIASARAQLANITFSYDEITIPHGFDSTPGALGSHQTITVSANSSNDYPMKNDEWSVKVSIDKIDSETKQRIKGDAEFKIFEWDTVRQCYIPFGGYNRYKVERQSGGTYKVINHSNYANGSDNIYYTQRNEGKFVIVESRAPSGYYGDWTDVNTPGAAGSVLGKRAYAFEITKALDGQTI
;
A
#
# COMPACT_ATOMS: atom_id res chain seq x y z
N GLY A 1 -14.89 56.82 5.50
CA GLY A 1 -15.61 57.40 6.63
C GLY A 1 -15.61 56.51 7.83
N VAL A 2 -16.43 56.82 8.87
CA VAL A 2 -16.50 56.00 10.13
C VAL A 2 -16.95 54.57 9.85
N VAL A 3 -17.81 54.32 8.87
CA VAL A 3 -18.29 53.00 8.48
C VAL A 3 -17.14 52.13 7.92
N ASP A 4 -16.31 52.72 7.09
CA ASP A 4 -15.19 52.03 6.47
C ASP A 4 -14.16 51.63 7.50
N ALA A 5 -13.91 52.49 8.50
CA ALA A 5 -13.02 52.16 9.63
C ALA A 5 -13.57 51.03 10.51
N ALA A 6 -14.89 51.04 10.76
CA ALA A 6 -15.54 49.98 11.51
C ALA A 6 -15.49 48.63 10.79
N ILE A 7 -15.72 48.64 9.45
CA ILE A 7 -15.59 47.43 8.61
C ILE A 7 -14.15 46.93 8.58
N ALA A 8 -13.17 47.83 8.45
CA ALA A 8 -11.77 47.45 8.45
C ALA A 8 -11.34 46.84 9.83
N SER A 9 -11.83 47.44 10.93
CA SER A 9 -11.60 46.93 12.29
C SER A 9 -12.23 45.57 12.49
N ALA A 10 -13.47 45.37 12.08
CA ALA A 10 -14.14 44.07 12.14
C ALA A 10 -13.42 42.99 11.30
N ARG A 11 -13.00 43.37 10.09
CA ARG A 11 -12.19 42.48 9.22
C ARG A 11 -10.85 42.11 9.87
N ALA A 12 -10.18 43.06 10.53
CA ALA A 12 -8.92 42.80 11.21
C ALA A 12 -9.12 41.89 12.42
N GLN A 13 -10.25 41.99 13.14
CA GLN A 13 -10.59 41.09 14.22
C GLN A 13 -10.91 39.66 13.72
N LEU A 14 -11.48 39.52 12.53
CA LEU A 14 -11.75 38.25 11.91
C LEU A 14 -10.51 37.63 11.22
N ALA A 15 -9.46 38.43 11.00
CA ALA A 15 -8.30 38.02 10.23
C ALA A 15 -7.42 36.94 10.92
N ASN A 16 -7.69 36.62 12.19
CA ASN A 16 -6.88 35.67 12.97
C ASN A 16 -7.72 34.69 13.77
N ILE A 17 -8.90 34.32 13.28
CA ILE A 17 -9.69 33.29 13.93
C ILE A 17 -9.02 31.95 13.65
N THR A 18 -8.62 31.27 14.72
CA THR A 18 -8.03 29.95 14.65
C THR A 18 -9.08 28.92 15.00
N PHE A 19 -9.23 27.93 14.14
CA PHE A 19 -10.06 26.75 14.36
C PHE A 19 -9.16 25.52 14.50
N SER A 20 -9.58 24.58 15.33
CA SER A 20 -9.03 23.24 15.33
C SER A 20 -10.10 22.24 14.88
N TYR A 21 -9.66 21.21 14.20
CA TYR A 21 -10.50 20.08 13.84
C TYR A 21 -9.71 18.77 13.95
N ASP A 22 -10.43 17.73 14.31
CA ASP A 22 -9.89 16.39 14.48
C ASP A 22 -10.63 15.41 13.58
N GLU A 23 -9.92 14.41 13.09
CA GLU A 23 -10.55 13.26 12.49
C GLU A 23 -11.09 12.35 13.58
N ILE A 24 -12.42 12.14 13.61
CA ILE A 24 -13.10 11.35 14.63
C ILE A 24 -12.98 9.85 14.31
N THR A 25 -12.92 9.50 13.03
CA THR A 25 -12.84 8.11 12.58
C THR A 25 -11.83 7.99 11.46
N ILE A 26 -10.77 7.24 11.71
CA ILE A 26 -9.74 6.94 10.70
C ILE A 26 -10.23 5.74 9.88
N PRO A 27 -10.20 5.81 8.56
CA PRO A 27 -10.52 4.66 7.72
C PRO A 27 -9.60 3.47 8.02
N HIS A 28 -10.14 2.26 7.99
CA HIS A 28 -9.33 1.06 8.16
C HIS A 28 -8.24 0.97 7.09
N GLY A 29 -7.03 0.65 7.48
CA GLY A 29 -5.85 0.61 6.59
C GLY A 29 -5.03 1.90 6.57
N PHE A 30 -5.39 2.86 7.41
CA PHE A 30 -4.70 4.13 7.55
C PHE A 30 -4.33 4.44 8.99
N ASP A 31 -3.28 5.20 9.15
CA ASP A 31 -2.88 5.75 10.45
C ASP A 31 -3.00 7.26 10.46
N SER A 32 -3.52 7.78 11.59
CA SER A 32 -3.29 9.16 11.96
C SER A 32 -2.02 9.21 12.80
N THR A 33 -0.91 9.53 12.22
CA THR A 33 0.31 9.74 12.99
C THR A 33 0.21 11.10 13.68
N PRO A 34 0.43 11.20 15.01
CA PRO A 34 0.50 12.48 15.70
C PRO A 34 1.53 13.39 15.03
N GLY A 35 1.09 14.54 14.54
CA GLY A 35 1.92 15.46 13.76
C GLY A 35 1.91 15.23 12.24
N ALA A 36 1.41 14.10 11.74
CA ALA A 36 1.00 13.98 10.35
C ALA A 36 -0.29 14.75 10.11
N LEU A 37 -0.54 15.10 8.85
CA LEU A 37 -1.70 15.90 8.42
C LEU A 37 -3.03 15.13 8.56
N GLY A 38 -3.30 14.48 9.66
CA GLY A 38 -4.50 13.65 9.85
C GLY A 38 -5.08 13.69 11.24
N SER A 39 -4.29 14.01 12.26
CA SER A 39 -4.79 14.01 13.62
C SER A 39 -5.40 15.37 13.97
N HIS A 40 -4.77 16.16 14.72
CA HIS A 40 -5.25 17.47 15.15
C HIS A 40 -4.72 18.57 14.23
N GLN A 41 -5.60 19.29 13.56
CA GLN A 41 -5.21 20.38 12.65
C GLN A 41 -5.68 21.71 13.22
N THR A 42 -4.80 22.68 13.18
CA THR A 42 -5.11 24.07 13.52
C THR A 42 -5.01 24.92 12.26
N ILE A 43 -6.08 25.62 11.94
CA ILE A 43 -6.14 26.51 10.79
C ILE A 43 -6.41 27.95 11.22
N THR A 44 -5.73 28.88 10.60
CA THR A 44 -6.05 30.30 10.74
C THR A 44 -6.77 30.77 9.48
N VAL A 45 -7.99 31.22 9.65
CA VAL A 45 -8.82 31.72 8.54
C VAL A 45 -8.52 33.18 8.30
N SER A 46 -8.12 33.53 7.09
CA SER A 46 -7.99 34.92 6.65
C SER A 46 -9.27 35.38 5.98
N ALA A 47 -9.66 36.63 6.23
CA ALA A 47 -10.83 37.23 5.59
C ALA A 47 -10.69 37.21 4.06
N ASN A 48 -11.73 36.78 3.36
CA ASN A 48 -11.82 36.68 1.88
C ASN A 48 -10.88 35.67 1.22
N SER A 49 -10.38 34.67 1.96
CA SER A 49 -9.66 33.54 1.35
C SER A 49 -10.52 32.28 1.44
N SER A 50 -10.53 31.49 0.37
CA SER A 50 -10.94 30.09 0.41
C SER A 50 -9.67 29.24 0.45
N ASN A 51 -9.53 28.42 1.46
CA ASN A 51 -8.40 27.50 1.58
C ASN A 51 -8.95 26.09 1.74
N ASP A 52 -8.41 25.16 0.97
CA ASP A 52 -8.65 23.75 1.18
C ASP A 52 -7.71 23.26 2.28
N TYR A 53 -8.29 22.64 3.31
CA TYR A 53 -7.55 22.06 4.41
C TYR A 53 -7.74 20.53 4.40
N PRO A 54 -7.02 19.80 3.53
CA PRO A 54 -7.21 18.38 3.41
C PRO A 54 -6.68 17.66 4.67
N MET A 55 -7.48 16.76 5.20
CA MET A 55 -6.97 15.75 6.14
C MET A 55 -6.29 14.65 5.33
N LYS A 56 -5.11 14.24 5.77
CA LYS A 56 -4.34 13.18 5.13
C LYS A 56 -4.05 12.09 6.14
N ASN A 57 -4.21 10.88 5.69
CA ASN A 57 -3.86 9.67 6.44
C ASN A 57 -2.77 8.92 5.69
N ASP A 58 -1.86 8.31 6.42
CA ASP A 58 -0.84 7.46 5.84
C ASP A 58 -1.38 6.03 5.67
N GLU A 59 -1.32 5.51 4.46
CA GLU A 59 -1.72 4.14 4.15
C GLU A 59 -0.73 3.15 4.74
N TRP A 60 -1.23 2.10 5.40
CA TRP A 60 -0.38 1.01 5.84
C TRP A 60 0.33 0.36 4.66
N SER A 61 1.58 0.04 4.86
CA SER A 61 2.40 -0.56 3.82
C SER A 61 3.37 -1.59 4.38
N VAL A 62 3.74 -2.56 3.55
CA VAL A 62 4.78 -3.55 3.87
C VAL A 62 5.75 -3.66 2.71
N LYS A 63 6.96 -4.15 3.02
CA LYS A 63 7.91 -4.63 2.03
C LYS A 63 7.91 -6.15 2.04
N VAL A 64 8.08 -6.77 0.88
CA VAL A 64 8.15 -8.23 0.78
C VAL A 64 9.49 -8.67 0.24
N SER A 65 10.16 -9.55 0.99
CA SER A 65 11.40 -10.19 0.59
C SER A 65 11.23 -11.70 0.54
N ILE A 66 11.63 -12.32 -0.56
CA ILE A 66 11.45 -13.76 -0.78
C ILE A 66 12.84 -14.41 -0.88
N ASP A 67 13.07 -15.40 -0.02
CA ASP A 67 14.21 -16.29 -0.11
C ASP A 67 13.78 -17.63 -0.70
N LYS A 68 14.39 -18.01 -1.80
CA LYS A 68 14.21 -19.34 -2.38
C LYS A 68 15.26 -20.28 -1.82
N ILE A 69 14.82 -21.24 -1.00
CA ILE A 69 15.70 -22.22 -0.37
C ILE A 69 15.37 -23.64 -0.84
N ASP A 70 16.38 -24.45 -0.94
CA ASP A 70 16.26 -25.89 -1.15
C ASP A 70 15.69 -26.56 0.10
N SER A 71 14.70 -27.45 -0.07
CA SER A 71 14.00 -28.06 1.06
C SER A 71 14.84 -29.07 1.84
N GLU A 72 15.84 -29.67 1.21
CA GLU A 72 16.71 -30.69 1.80
C GLU A 72 17.95 -30.04 2.42
N THR A 73 18.67 -29.27 1.63
CA THR A 73 19.95 -28.69 2.04
C THR A 73 19.81 -27.43 2.87
N LYS A 74 18.62 -26.81 2.89
CA LYS A 74 18.34 -25.49 3.50
C LYS A 74 19.21 -24.36 2.97
N GLN A 75 19.88 -24.58 1.85
CA GLN A 75 20.70 -23.57 1.19
C GLN A 75 19.88 -22.76 0.20
N ARG A 76 20.28 -21.50 0.00
CA ARG A 76 19.66 -20.65 -1.01
C ARG A 76 19.89 -21.20 -2.41
N ILE A 77 18.84 -21.30 -3.20
CA ILE A 77 18.88 -21.77 -4.57
C ILE A 77 19.47 -20.67 -5.46
N LYS A 78 20.49 -21.01 -6.24
CA LYS A 78 21.17 -20.05 -7.14
C LYS A 78 20.45 -19.85 -8.47
N GLY A 79 19.47 -20.67 -8.80
CA GLY A 79 18.74 -20.58 -10.07
C GLY A 79 17.71 -19.45 -10.07
N ASP A 80 17.21 -19.10 -11.25
CA ASP A 80 16.19 -18.08 -11.42
C ASP A 80 14.79 -18.69 -11.32
N ALA A 81 14.05 -18.27 -10.30
CA ALA A 81 12.62 -18.50 -10.18
C ALA A 81 11.84 -17.30 -10.73
N GLU A 82 10.60 -17.53 -11.13
CA GLU A 82 9.67 -16.46 -11.45
C GLU A 82 8.51 -16.47 -10.47
N PHE A 83 8.08 -15.29 -10.08
CA PHE A 83 6.96 -15.11 -9.17
C PHE A 83 5.96 -14.13 -9.77
N LYS A 84 4.69 -14.35 -9.45
CA LYS A 84 3.59 -13.43 -9.74
C LYS A 84 2.94 -13.02 -8.44
N ILE A 85 2.48 -11.79 -8.37
CA ILE A 85 1.71 -11.28 -7.23
C ILE A 85 0.29 -10.98 -7.67
N PHE A 86 -0.66 -11.35 -6.82
CA PHE A 86 -2.08 -11.12 -7.00
C PHE A 86 -2.60 -10.35 -5.79
N GLU A 87 -3.56 -9.48 -6.02
CA GLU A 87 -4.30 -8.79 -4.98
C GLU A 87 -5.73 -9.31 -4.90
N TRP A 88 -6.32 -9.20 -3.73
CA TRP A 88 -7.73 -9.46 -3.56
C TRP A 88 -8.57 -8.36 -4.22
N ASP A 89 -9.62 -8.73 -4.91
CA ASP A 89 -10.61 -7.80 -5.45
C ASP A 89 -11.92 -7.99 -4.69
N THR A 90 -12.29 -7.00 -3.86
CA THR A 90 -13.50 -7.06 -3.04
C THR A 90 -14.78 -7.07 -3.85
N VAL A 91 -14.76 -6.54 -5.06
CA VAL A 91 -15.93 -6.53 -5.94
C VAL A 91 -16.13 -7.88 -6.60
N ARG A 92 -15.05 -8.49 -7.10
CA ARG A 92 -15.08 -9.79 -7.76
C ARG A 92 -14.98 -10.96 -6.80
N GLN A 93 -14.64 -10.73 -5.55
CA GLN A 93 -14.42 -11.74 -4.52
C GLN A 93 -13.43 -12.83 -4.97
N CYS A 94 -12.34 -12.41 -5.59
CA CYS A 94 -11.26 -13.30 -6.04
C CYS A 94 -9.92 -12.57 -6.08
N TYR A 95 -8.83 -13.35 -6.10
CA TYR A 95 -7.51 -12.80 -6.36
C TYR A 95 -7.36 -12.55 -7.87
N ILE A 96 -6.96 -11.35 -8.22
CA ILE A 96 -6.72 -10.94 -9.59
C ILE A 96 -5.25 -10.59 -9.78
N PRO A 97 -4.68 -10.87 -10.96
CA PRO A 97 -3.42 -10.26 -11.33
C PRO A 97 -3.62 -8.75 -11.24
N PHE A 98 -2.75 -8.09 -10.56
CA PHE A 98 -2.92 -6.70 -10.24
C PHE A 98 -3.33 -5.89 -11.48
N GLY A 99 -4.60 -5.51 -11.47
CA GLY A 99 -5.23 -4.44 -12.25
C GLY A 99 -4.92 -4.31 -13.72
N GLY A 100 -4.82 -5.38 -14.51
CA GLY A 100 -4.55 -5.24 -15.95
C GLY A 100 -3.26 -4.46 -16.30
N TYR A 101 -2.71 -3.78 -15.31
CA TYR A 101 -1.46 -3.04 -15.30
C TYR A 101 -0.65 -3.60 -14.15
N ASN A 102 0.42 -4.31 -14.44
CA ASN A 102 1.32 -4.89 -13.45
C ASN A 102 1.87 -3.82 -12.50
N ARG A 103 1.09 -3.40 -11.49
CA ARG A 103 1.52 -2.40 -10.50
C ARG A 103 2.71 -2.92 -9.69
N TYR A 104 2.71 -4.21 -9.40
CA TYR A 104 3.80 -4.86 -8.70
C TYR A 104 4.44 -5.92 -9.58
N LYS A 105 5.74 -6.05 -9.48
CA LYS A 105 6.53 -7.14 -10.05
C LYS A 105 7.47 -7.70 -9.01
N VAL A 106 7.90 -8.93 -9.21
CA VAL A 106 8.89 -9.55 -8.34
C VAL A 106 10.22 -9.56 -9.07
N GLU A 107 11.22 -8.92 -8.50
CA GLU A 107 12.57 -8.82 -9.08
C GLU A 107 13.61 -9.53 -8.23
N ARG A 108 14.50 -10.26 -8.89
CA ARG A 108 15.67 -10.85 -8.28
C ARG A 108 16.71 -9.79 -7.97
N GLN A 109 17.23 -9.82 -6.74
CA GLN A 109 18.28 -8.95 -6.27
C GLN A 109 19.66 -9.59 -6.46
N SER A 110 20.72 -8.79 -6.45
CA SER A 110 22.11 -9.26 -6.62
C SER A 110 22.54 -10.34 -5.62
N GLY A 111 21.95 -10.34 -4.41
CA GLY A 111 22.17 -11.35 -3.37
C GLY A 111 21.42 -12.65 -3.56
N GLY A 112 20.57 -12.79 -4.63
CA GLY A 112 19.77 -13.98 -4.90
C GLY A 112 18.43 -14.04 -4.17
N THR A 113 18.08 -13.02 -3.38
CA THR A 113 16.73 -12.80 -2.87
C THR A 113 15.84 -12.19 -3.95
N TYR A 114 14.53 -12.22 -3.72
CA TYR A 114 13.57 -11.53 -4.58
C TYR A 114 12.83 -10.50 -3.75
N LYS A 115 12.49 -9.39 -4.38
CA LYS A 115 11.68 -8.33 -3.78
C LYS A 115 10.46 -8.06 -4.64
N VAL A 116 9.36 -7.76 -3.98
CA VAL A 116 8.23 -7.13 -4.66
C VAL A 116 8.50 -5.64 -4.77
N ILE A 117 8.37 -5.11 -5.97
CA ILE A 117 8.56 -3.68 -6.24
C ILE A 117 7.39 -3.13 -7.05
N ASN A 118 7.10 -1.86 -6.87
CA ASN A 118 6.16 -1.16 -7.74
C ASN A 118 6.75 -1.01 -9.14
N HIS A 119 5.92 -1.20 -10.15
CA HIS A 119 6.30 -0.88 -11.51
C HIS A 119 6.57 0.64 -11.64
N SER A 120 7.58 1.02 -12.43
CA SER A 120 8.04 2.41 -12.59
C SER A 120 6.94 3.43 -12.91
N ASN A 121 5.85 2.99 -13.51
CA ASN A 121 4.71 3.84 -13.84
C ASN A 121 3.83 4.22 -12.64
N TYR A 122 4.03 3.63 -11.45
CA TYR A 122 3.10 3.78 -10.32
C TYR A 122 3.71 4.34 -9.04
N ALA A 123 4.96 4.16 -8.75
CA ALA A 123 5.58 4.70 -7.55
C ALA A 123 7.11 4.71 -7.63
N ASN A 124 7.68 5.11 -8.76
CA ASN A 124 9.12 5.29 -8.94
C ASN A 124 9.99 4.10 -8.48
N GLY A 125 9.50 2.87 -8.65
CA GLY A 125 10.23 1.67 -8.24
C GLY A 125 10.30 1.43 -6.72
N SER A 126 9.43 2.08 -5.93
CA SER A 126 9.29 1.80 -4.49
C SER A 126 9.04 0.32 -4.23
N ASP A 127 9.59 -0.20 -3.16
CA ASP A 127 9.36 -1.58 -2.69
C ASP A 127 8.22 -1.69 -1.66
N ASN A 128 7.45 -0.63 -1.42
CA ASN A 128 6.29 -0.64 -0.57
C ASN A 128 5.05 -1.19 -1.29
N ILE A 129 4.36 -2.10 -0.65
CA ILE A 129 3.04 -2.61 -1.03
C ILE A 129 2.03 -1.99 -0.10
N TYR A 130 1.02 -1.32 -0.63
CA TYR A 130 0.07 -0.53 0.13
C TYR A 130 -1.26 -1.26 0.35
N TYR A 131 -1.81 -1.07 1.54
CA TYR A 131 -3.21 -1.35 1.81
C TYR A 131 -4.09 -0.49 0.90
N THR A 132 -5.16 -1.04 0.40
CA THR A 132 -6.24 -0.27 -0.21
C THR A 132 -7.58 -0.86 0.21
N GLN A 133 -8.62 -0.04 0.27
CA GLN A 133 -9.97 -0.54 0.54
C GLN A 133 -10.43 -1.59 -0.49
N ARG A 134 -9.91 -1.50 -1.72
CA ARG A 134 -10.25 -2.43 -2.79
C ARG A 134 -9.67 -3.82 -2.58
N ASN A 135 -8.49 -3.93 -2.02
CA ASN A 135 -7.81 -5.22 -1.81
C ASN A 135 -7.84 -5.68 -0.34
N GLU A 136 -8.38 -4.85 0.57
CA GLU A 136 -8.39 -5.12 2.01
C GLU A 136 -7.02 -5.54 2.56
N GLY A 137 -5.94 -5.08 1.92
CA GLY A 137 -4.58 -5.46 2.29
C GLY A 137 -4.18 -6.90 1.96
N LYS A 138 -5.03 -7.67 1.26
CA LYS A 138 -4.83 -9.10 1.01
C LYS A 138 -4.12 -9.36 -0.30
N PHE A 139 -3.04 -10.13 -0.24
CA PHE A 139 -2.19 -10.46 -1.38
C PHE A 139 -1.80 -11.93 -1.37
N VAL A 140 -1.48 -12.45 -2.57
CA VAL A 140 -0.90 -13.78 -2.77
C VAL A 140 0.27 -13.66 -3.72
N ILE A 141 1.41 -14.25 -3.34
CA ILE A 141 2.56 -14.42 -4.20
C ILE A 141 2.63 -15.90 -4.60
N VAL A 142 2.78 -16.14 -5.88
CA VAL A 142 2.85 -17.49 -6.45
C VAL A 142 4.14 -17.65 -7.23
N GLU A 143 4.86 -18.75 -7.01
CA GLU A 143 5.96 -19.14 -7.88
C GLU A 143 5.39 -19.63 -9.21
N SER A 144 5.60 -18.86 -10.27
CA SER A 144 5.12 -19.21 -11.61
C SER A 144 6.10 -20.06 -12.41
N ARG A 145 7.37 -20.07 -12.02
CA ARG A 145 8.40 -20.95 -12.60
C ARG A 145 9.46 -21.30 -11.56
N ALA A 146 9.71 -22.58 -11.35
CA ALA A 146 10.81 -23.04 -10.51
C ALA A 146 12.17 -22.79 -11.16
N PRO A 147 13.23 -22.63 -10.38
CA PRO A 147 14.60 -22.63 -10.91
C PRO A 147 14.92 -23.92 -11.65
N SER A 148 15.83 -23.84 -12.63
CA SER A 148 16.28 -25.01 -13.36
C SER A 148 16.83 -26.10 -12.43
N GLY A 149 16.41 -27.34 -12.64
CA GLY A 149 16.77 -28.51 -11.82
C GLY A 149 15.87 -28.73 -10.59
N TYR A 150 14.88 -27.87 -10.38
CA TYR A 150 13.88 -28.01 -9.31
C TYR A 150 12.50 -28.30 -9.86
N TYR A 151 11.78 -29.18 -9.17
CA TYR A 151 10.41 -29.51 -9.56
C TYR A 151 9.45 -28.42 -9.08
N GLY A 152 8.50 -28.08 -9.94
CA GLY A 152 7.42 -27.15 -9.68
C GLY A 152 6.05 -27.79 -9.88
N ASP A 153 5.26 -27.94 -8.82
CA ASP A 153 3.83 -28.15 -8.96
C ASP A 153 3.22 -26.82 -9.37
N TRP A 154 2.87 -26.72 -10.65
CA TRP A 154 2.29 -25.50 -11.20
C TRP A 154 0.83 -25.36 -10.76
N THR A 155 0.55 -24.35 -9.99
CA THR A 155 -0.81 -23.83 -9.91
C THR A 155 -1.04 -22.98 -11.15
N ASP A 156 -2.12 -23.16 -11.86
CA ASP A 156 -2.47 -22.28 -12.97
C ASP A 156 -2.79 -20.90 -12.42
N VAL A 157 -1.80 -20.04 -12.50
CA VAL A 157 -1.89 -18.65 -12.05
C VAL A 157 -2.49 -17.71 -13.09
N ASN A 158 -2.87 -18.21 -14.23
CA ASN A 158 -3.43 -17.42 -15.32
C ASN A 158 -4.96 -17.32 -15.25
N THR A 159 -5.60 -18.20 -14.47
CA THR A 159 -7.03 -18.15 -14.25
C THR A 159 -7.29 -17.60 -12.85
N PRO A 160 -7.72 -16.34 -12.73
CA PRO A 160 -8.16 -15.79 -11.45
C PRO A 160 -9.41 -16.58 -11.05
N GLY A 161 -9.22 -17.50 -10.16
CA GLY A 161 -10.33 -18.28 -9.60
C GLY A 161 -10.94 -17.61 -8.39
N ALA A 162 -12.01 -18.21 -7.89
CA ALA A 162 -12.53 -17.90 -6.57
C ALA A 162 -11.40 -17.93 -5.52
N ALA A 163 -11.55 -17.19 -4.45
CA ALA A 163 -10.60 -17.17 -3.35
C ALA A 163 -10.18 -18.60 -2.97
N GLY A 164 -8.88 -18.89 -3.07
CA GLY A 164 -8.34 -20.23 -2.82
C GLY A 164 -7.87 -21.01 -4.06
N SER A 165 -8.30 -20.66 -5.27
CA SER A 165 -7.87 -21.37 -6.48
C SER A 165 -6.41 -21.07 -6.87
N VAL A 166 -5.86 -19.95 -6.42
CA VAL A 166 -4.44 -19.60 -6.55
C VAL A 166 -3.58 -20.10 -5.40
N LEU A 167 -4.18 -20.64 -4.34
CA LEU A 167 -3.51 -21.15 -3.15
C LEU A 167 -3.07 -22.60 -3.37
N GLY A 168 -2.14 -22.82 -4.29
CA GLY A 168 -1.42 -24.09 -4.42
C GLY A 168 -0.27 -24.19 -3.43
N LYS A 169 0.43 -25.33 -3.40
CA LYS A 169 1.59 -25.60 -2.53
C LYS A 169 2.73 -24.56 -2.62
N ARG A 170 2.67 -23.63 -3.55
CA ARG A 170 3.68 -22.61 -3.83
C ARG A 170 3.14 -21.19 -3.79
N ALA A 171 1.99 -21.04 -3.20
CA ALA A 171 1.39 -19.73 -2.96
C ALA A 171 1.66 -19.30 -1.53
N TYR A 172 2.05 -18.07 -1.35
CA TYR A 172 2.20 -17.42 -0.05
C TYR A 172 1.20 -16.26 0.04
N ALA A 173 0.23 -16.41 0.91
CA ALA A 173 -0.76 -15.38 1.20
C ALA A 173 -0.30 -14.52 2.38
N PHE A 174 -0.48 -13.22 2.28
CA PHE A 174 -0.25 -12.29 3.38
C PHE A 174 -1.30 -11.19 3.38
N GLU A 175 -1.45 -10.56 4.51
CA GLU A 175 -2.37 -9.43 4.72
C GLU A 175 -1.62 -8.28 5.39
N ILE A 176 -1.79 -7.08 4.85
CA ILE A 176 -1.25 -5.85 5.44
C ILE A 176 -2.14 -5.47 6.61
N THR A 177 -1.57 -5.47 7.79
CA THR A 177 -2.24 -5.05 9.02
C THR A 177 -1.46 -3.92 9.67
N LYS A 178 -2.09 -3.22 10.60
CA LYS A 178 -1.41 -2.18 11.39
C LYS A 178 -0.14 -2.69 12.08
N ALA A 179 -0.16 -3.94 12.54
CA ALA A 179 1.00 -4.54 13.22
C ALA A 179 2.19 -4.77 12.28
N LEU A 180 1.94 -4.87 10.97
CA LEU A 180 2.96 -5.08 9.94
C LEU A 180 3.37 -3.78 9.24
N ASP A 181 2.71 -2.67 9.55
CA ASP A 181 3.00 -1.40 8.88
C ASP A 181 4.48 -1.01 8.99
N GLY A 182 5.05 -0.63 7.85
CA GLY A 182 6.47 -0.28 7.72
C GLY A 182 7.46 -1.45 7.80
N GLN A 183 6.99 -2.70 8.01
CA GLN A 183 7.87 -3.85 8.16
C GLN A 183 8.24 -4.50 6.82
N THR A 184 9.32 -5.29 6.86
CA THR A 184 9.68 -6.24 5.79
C THR A 184 9.27 -7.65 6.23
N ILE A 185 8.46 -8.31 5.42
CA ILE A 185 7.96 -9.68 5.61
C ILE A 185 8.56 -10.62 4.57
#